data_3ac34021d01de6ffc6d5b896efbadc11
#
_entry.id   3ac34021d01de6ffc6d5b896efbadc11
#
_cell.length_a   1.000
_cell.length_b   1.000
_cell.length_c   1.000
_cell.angle_alpha   90.00
_cell.angle_beta   90.00
_cell.angle_gamma   90.00
#
_symmetry.space_group_name_H-M   'P 1'
#
loop_
_entity.id
_entity.type
_entity.pdbx_description
1 polymer ?
#
loop_
_entity_poly.entity_id
_entity_poly.type
_entity_poly.pdbx_seq_one_letter_code
_entity_poly.pdbx_strand_id
1 'polypeptide(L)'
;DNQAYGATGNQHTHTGRGVDLVGIAQASGFKSTALITKGLELETQIPIIFRKPGPYFGVVKVSGKSAPRINAPKDGTYVSRRFRMTVVSEGP
;
A
#
# COMPACT_ATOMS: atom_id res chain seq x y z
N ASP A 1 -2.81 4.45 3.01
CA ASP A 1 -4.11 4.92 3.46
C ASP A 1 -4.32 6.37 3.03
N ASN A 2 -5.24 6.59 2.10
CA ASN A 2 -5.63 7.92 1.63
C ASN A 2 -6.91 8.44 2.30
N GLN A 3 -7.46 7.71 3.26
CA GLN A 3 -8.65 8.06 4.03
C GLN A 3 -9.93 8.26 3.20
N ALA A 4 -9.94 7.85 1.94
CA ALA A 4 -11.06 8.08 1.04
C ALA A 4 -11.22 7.00 -0.03
N TYR A 5 -12.42 6.87 -0.56
CA TYR A 5 -12.72 6.07 -1.74
C TYR A 5 -12.48 6.91 -3.02
N GLY A 6 -11.22 7.10 -3.38
CA GLY A 6 -10.81 8.02 -4.43
C GLY A 6 -11.38 7.72 -5.82
N ALA A 7 -11.59 6.44 -6.15
CA ALA A 7 -12.08 6.03 -7.47
C ALA A 7 -13.59 6.21 -7.65
N THR A 8 -14.36 6.38 -6.58
CA THR A 8 -15.83 6.34 -6.62
C THR A 8 -16.53 7.55 -6.01
N GLY A 9 -15.83 8.65 -5.77
CA GLY A 9 -16.44 9.88 -5.29
C GLY A 9 -15.78 10.51 -4.08
N ASN A 10 -14.62 10.02 -3.70
CA ASN A 10 -13.80 10.59 -2.62
C ASN A 10 -14.50 10.64 -1.25
N GLN A 11 -15.43 9.73 -1.01
CA GLN A 11 -16.09 9.60 0.29
C GLN A 11 -15.07 9.17 1.35
N HIS A 12 -15.23 9.64 2.58
CA HIS A 12 -14.38 9.24 3.69
C HIS A 12 -14.52 7.74 4.00
N THR A 13 -13.38 7.07 4.15
CA THR A 13 -13.32 5.74 4.74
C THR A 13 -13.38 5.85 6.26
N HIS A 14 -13.48 4.73 6.96
CA HIS A 14 -13.43 4.74 8.43
C HIS A 14 -12.13 5.34 8.97
N THR A 15 -11.01 5.18 8.27
CA THR A 15 -9.72 5.80 8.64
C THR A 15 -9.74 7.32 8.52
N GLY A 16 -10.57 7.88 7.66
CA GLY A 16 -10.83 9.31 7.60
C GLY A 16 -11.74 9.83 8.72
N ARG A 17 -12.30 8.92 9.52
CA ARG A 17 -13.22 9.23 10.64
C ARG A 17 -12.68 8.76 12.00
N GLY A 18 -11.38 8.59 12.10
CA GLY A 18 -10.73 8.33 13.38
C GLY A 18 -10.40 6.87 13.69
N VAL A 19 -10.63 5.93 12.76
CA VAL A 19 -10.19 4.54 12.96
C VAL A 19 -8.67 4.48 12.87
N ASP A 20 -8.05 3.94 13.91
CA ASP A 20 -6.61 3.80 14.06
C ASP A 20 -6.16 2.39 13.67
N LEU A 21 -5.68 2.23 12.43
CA LEU A 21 -5.22 0.93 11.93
C LEU A 21 -3.98 0.43 12.66
N VAL A 22 -3.06 1.31 13.03
CA VAL A 22 -1.86 0.94 13.81
C VAL A 22 -2.27 0.40 15.18
N GLY A 23 -3.19 1.08 15.85
CA GLY A 23 -3.72 0.63 17.15
C GLY A 23 -4.41 -0.73 17.05
N ILE A 24 -5.18 -0.98 16.00
CA ILE A 24 -5.81 -2.29 15.75
C ILE A 24 -4.74 -3.37 15.57
N ALA A 25 -3.70 -3.10 14.78
CA ALA A 25 -2.61 -4.06 14.57
C ALA A 25 -1.88 -4.37 15.88
N GLN A 26 -1.57 -3.37 16.68
CA GLN A 26 -0.95 -3.54 18.01
C GLN A 26 -1.80 -4.41 18.93
N ALA A 27 -3.10 -4.13 19.01
CA ALA A 27 -4.04 -4.91 19.79
C ALA A 27 -4.19 -6.35 19.29
N SER A 28 -3.96 -6.57 17.99
CA SER A 28 -4.00 -7.89 17.35
C SER A 28 -2.70 -8.69 17.48
N GLY A 29 -1.68 -8.12 18.11
CA GLY A 29 -0.43 -8.82 18.39
C GLY A 29 0.70 -8.61 17.38
N PHE A 30 0.59 -7.65 16.47
CA PHE A 30 1.73 -7.27 15.62
C PHE A 30 2.86 -6.69 16.48
N LYS A 31 4.04 -7.29 16.40
CA LYS A 31 5.20 -6.89 17.21
C LYS A 31 5.86 -5.60 16.75
N SER A 32 5.80 -5.32 15.46
CA SER A 32 6.36 -4.10 14.87
C SER A 32 5.27 -3.38 14.10
N THR A 33 5.04 -2.12 14.47
CA THR A 33 4.05 -1.26 13.81
C THR A 33 4.63 0.12 13.58
N ALA A 34 4.16 0.82 12.56
CA ALA A 34 4.54 2.20 12.31
C ALA A 34 3.41 2.98 11.64
N LEU A 35 3.30 4.25 12.01
CA LEU A 35 2.51 5.23 11.28
C LEU A 35 3.49 6.14 10.51
N ILE A 36 3.39 6.16 9.20
CA ILE A 36 4.30 6.86 8.31
C ILE A 36 3.54 7.99 7.63
N THR A 37 3.98 9.22 7.85
CA THR A 37 3.36 10.42 7.27
C THR A 37 4.33 11.22 6.39
N LYS A 38 5.62 10.89 6.43
CA LYS A 38 6.69 11.58 5.67
C LYS A 38 7.59 10.58 4.99
N GLY A 39 8.16 10.96 3.84
CA GLY A 39 9.07 10.10 3.07
C GLY A 39 10.30 9.65 3.86
N LEU A 40 10.88 10.52 4.68
CA LEU A 40 12.03 10.16 5.53
C LEU A 40 11.69 9.07 6.57
N GLU A 41 10.48 9.09 7.10
CA GLU A 41 10.02 8.04 8.01
C GLU A 41 9.91 6.70 7.29
N LEU A 42 9.45 6.70 6.04
CA LEU A 42 9.39 5.49 5.20
C LEU A 42 10.79 4.91 4.97
N GLU A 43 11.76 5.74 4.60
CA GLU A 43 13.15 5.32 4.43
C GLU A 43 13.71 4.69 5.71
N THR A 44 13.40 5.24 6.87
CA THR A 44 13.82 4.70 8.16
C THR A 44 13.20 3.33 8.45
N GLN A 45 11.95 3.09 7.99
CA GLN A 45 11.24 1.84 8.22
C GLN A 45 11.66 0.70 7.27
N ILE A 46 12.18 1.00 6.09
CA ILE A 46 12.56 -0.03 5.11
C ILE A 46 13.50 -1.09 5.68
N PRO A 47 14.62 -0.74 6.35
CA PRO A 47 15.48 -1.75 6.96
C PRO A 47 14.79 -2.59 8.02
N ILE A 48 13.86 -2.02 8.75
CA ILE A 48 13.10 -2.73 9.78
C ILE A 48 12.19 -3.78 9.14
N ILE A 49 11.50 -3.40 8.05
CA ILE A 49 10.61 -4.30 7.30
C ILE A 49 11.36 -5.53 6.81
N PHE A 50 12.58 -5.37 6.29
CA PHE A 50 13.31 -6.43 5.64
C PHE A 50 14.29 -7.20 6.54
N ARG A 51 14.66 -6.67 7.69
CA ARG A 51 15.71 -7.25 8.53
C ARG A 51 15.26 -7.73 9.90
N LYS A 52 14.18 -7.19 10.44
CA LYS A 52 13.67 -7.61 11.76
C LYS A 52 12.62 -8.71 11.63
N PRO A 53 12.47 -9.59 12.65
CA PRO A 53 11.40 -10.57 12.66
C PRO A 53 10.03 -9.92 12.60
N GLY A 54 9.14 -10.48 11.78
CA GLY A 54 7.76 -10.06 11.67
C GLY A 54 6.84 -10.70 12.71
N PRO A 55 5.56 -10.47 12.59
CA PRO A 55 4.95 -9.66 11.53
C PRO A 55 5.11 -8.15 11.74
N TYR A 56 5.24 -7.43 10.65
CA TYR A 56 5.30 -5.97 10.61
C TYR A 56 4.02 -5.41 9.99
N PHE A 57 3.48 -4.34 10.58
CA PHE A 57 2.34 -3.62 10.05
C PHE A 57 2.66 -2.13 9.97
N GLY A 58 2.72 -1.60 8.76
CA GLY A 58 2.94 -0.17 8.52
C GLY A 58 1.74 0.47 7.85
N VAL A 59 1.35 1.62 8.34
CA VAL A 59 0.35 2.48 7.70
C VAL A 59 1.06 3.68 7.12
N VAL A 60 0.97 3.86 5.81
CA VAL A 60 1.49 5.03 5.12
C VAL A 60 0.33 5.95 4.78
N LYS A 61 0.30 7.13 5.35
CA LYS A 61 -0.69 8.16 5.02
C LYS A 61 -0.29 8.83 3.71
N VAL A 62 -1.20 8.87 2.76
CA VAL A 62 -0.98 9.46 1.45
C VAL A 62 -2.07 10.47 1.11
N SER A 63 -1.79 11.33 0.13
CA SER A 63 -2.77 12.30 -0.37
C SER A 63 -3.97 11.59 -1.00
N GLY A 64 -5.17 12.17 -0.81
CA GLY A 64 -6.38 11.73 -1.51
C GLY A 64 -6.48 12.20 -2.96
N LYS A 65 -5.48 12.91 -3.48
CA LYS A 65 -5.47 13.36 -4.87
C LYS A 65 -5.30 12.18 -5.82
N SER A 66 -6.17 12.12 -6.83
CA SER A 66 -6.06 11.11 -7.89
C SER A 66 -5.02 11.55 -8.92
N ALA A 67 -4.19 10.58 -9.36
CA ALA A 67 -3.34 10.77 -10.52
C ALA A 67 -4.17 10.78 -11.82
N PRO A 68 -3.63 11.30 -12.93
CA PRO A 68 -4.27 11.18 -14.23
C PRO A 68 -4.61 9.72 -14.55
N ARG A 69 -5.80 9.51 -15.08
CA ARG A 69 -6.28 8.16 -15.36
C ARG A 69 -5.59 7.59 -16.59
N ILE A 70 -5.04 6.38 -16.45
CA ILE A 70 -4.49 5.60 -17.55
C ILE A 70 -5.36 4.37 -17.71
N ASN A 71 -5.92 4.19 -18.92
CA ASN A 71 -6.72 3.00 -19.19
C ASN A 71 -5.81 1.80 -19.49
N ALA A 72 -6.05 0.69 -18.79
CA ALA A 72 -5.39 -0.56 -19.09
C ALA A 72 -5.86 -1.11 -20.45
N PRO A 73 -5.01 -1.85 -21.18
CA PRO A 73 -5.46 -2.60 -22.36
C PRO A 73 -6.60 -3.53 -21.98
N LYS A 74 -7.64 -3.61 -22.85
CA LYS A 74 -8.83 -4.44 -22.60
C LYS A 74 -8.66 -5.89 -23.03
N ASP A 75 -7.64 -6.21 -23.83
CA ASP A 75 -7.37 -7.58 -24.27
C ASP A 75 -6.65 -8.36 -23.17
N GLY A 76 -7.37 -9.27 -22.51
CA GLY A 76 -6.83 -10.10 -21.44
C GLY A 76 -5.72 -11.03 -21.89
N THR A 77 -5.76 -11.54 -23.10
CA THR A 77 -4.70 -12.38 -23.68
C THR A 77 -3.40 -11.60 -23.82
N TYR A 78 -3.48 -10.39 -24.33
CA TYR A 78 -2.33 -9.50 -24.43
C TYR A 78 -1.70 -9.20 -23.07
N VAL A 79 -2.52 -8.84 -22.09
CA VAL A 79 -2.05 -8.51 -20.74
C VAL A 79 -1.38 -9.71 -20.07
N SER A 80 -2.01 -10.88 -20.15
CA SER A 80 -1.50 -12.13 -19.60
C SER A 80 -0.15 -12.52 -20.23
N ARG A 81 -0.06 -12.44 -21.54
CA ARG A 81 1.17 -12.76 -22.28
C ARG A 81 2.30 -11.79 -21.93
N ARG A 82 2.00 -10.50 -21.88
CA ARG A 82 2.98 -9.47 -21.49
C ARG A 82 3.54 -9.72 -20.11
N PHE A 83 2.68 -9.98 -19.14
CA PHE A 83 3.08 -10.31 -17.76
C PHE A 83 3.97 -11.55 -17.73
N ARG A 84 3.53 -12.63 -18.39
CA ARG A 84 4.30 -13.88 -18.43
C ARG A 84 5.69 -13.68 -19.02
N MET A 85 5.80 -12.96 -20.13
CA MET A 85 7.08 -12.71 -20.78
C MET A 85 8.03 -11.94 -19.87
N THR A 86 7.53 -10.93 -19.16
CA THR A 86 8.33 -10.15 -18.20
C THR A 86 8.84 -11.04 -17.08
N VAL A 87 7.97 -11.83 -16.47
CA VAL A 87 8.34 -12.72 -15.36
C VAL A 87 9.34 -13.79 -15.78
N VAL A 88 9.14 -14.39 -16.93
CA VAL A 88 10.03 -15.46 -17.43
C VAL A 88 11.39 -14.91 -17.85
N SER A 89 11.42 -13.73 -18.49
CA SER A 89 12.68 -13.10 -18.91
C SER A 89 13.53 -12.57 -17.77
N GLU A 90 12.90 -12.21 -16.64
CA GLU A 90 13.56 -11.73 -15.43
C GLU A 90 13.77 -12.84 -14.38
N GLY A 91 13.42 -14.07 -14.72
CA GLY A 91 13.59 -15.22 -13.84
C GLY A 91 15.04 -15.51 -13.50
N PRO A 92 15.31 -16.20 -12.40
CA PRO A 92 16.65 -16.49 -11.93
C PRO A 92 17.49 -17.32 -12.91
#